data_eb3331e94057b583548e1cc01208bc1a
#
_entry.id   eb3331e94057b583548e1cc01208bc1a
#
_cell.length_a   1.000
_cell.length_b   1.000
_cell.length_c   1.000
_cell.angle_alpha   90.00
_cell.angle_beta   90.00
_cell.angle_gamma   90.00
#
_symmetry.space_group_name_H-M   'P 1'
#
loop_
_entity.id
_entity.type
_entity.pdbx_description
1 polymer ?
#
loop_
_entity_poly.entity_id
_entity_poly.type
_entity_poly.pdbx_seq_one_letter_code
_entity_poly.pdbx_strand_id
1 'polypeptide(L)'
;MPFASLSLISVKNTKTKKEKKSRGVEERIIGRGFHRRRRKPSGNIVVALFSFCVIHALLEFARSCLHPTLAFENNAMTTTKSPYHGVSSDASKYTSLLFENVPGFTRSKLKPDYAMIAHESRVYGGLFGWQNTLGAYVVSPGMNKATILMTMVSMSANGKSHLPSPGAWRFAFVLDGACSIRYKDEDANAYVTKEGLRAGEYFYFPMNVEHEIYTDEKNQCELVMYEAFTKPKLNGKPDEFPTGQKVIVGETDSLPNIETPGEIFRLKKLLPQTLEYDVNFHVMDFAPGETLNVKELHHPQHGLVILEGQGIYRLNDDFMPVQQGDVIYMSPWVTQWYGALGKNRTRYLISKDTFRDPLRDSNP
;
A
#
# COMPACT_ATOMS: atom_id res chain seq x y z
N MET A 1 -3.24 -57.02 6.46
CA MET A 1 -2.19 -57.87 7.12
C MET A 1 -0.98 -57.90 6.20
N PRO A 2 0.28 -57.82 6.70
CA PRO A 2 0.67 -57.63 8.09
C PRO A 2 1.51 -56.35 8.36
N PHE A 3 1.69 -56.14 9.63
CA PHE A 3 2.55 -55.26 10.39
C PHE A 3 4.06 -55.43 10.20
N ALA A 4 4.81 -54.36 10.33
CA ALA A 4 6.16 -54.29 10.93
C ALA A 4 6.55 -52.80 11.00
N SER A 5 7.12 -52.24 11.95
CA SER A 5 7.58 -52.36 13.34
C SER A 5 8.41 -51.11 13.62
N LEU A 6 8.19 -50.51 14.76
CA LEU A 6 8.93 -49.38 15.32
C LEU A 6 10.42 -49.66 15.50
N SER A 7 11.28 -48.64 15.31
CA SER A 7 12.53 -48.53 16.06
C SER A 7 12.77 -47.11 16.53
N LEU A 8 12.79 -46.98 17.84
CA LEU A 8 13.25 -45.85 18.63
C LEU A 8 14.78 -45.69 18.51
N ILE A 9 15.25 -44.46 18.27
CA ILE A 9 16.64 -44.11 18.54
C ILE A 9 16.68 -42.96 19.53
N SER A 10 17.31 -43.26 20.65
CA SER A 10 17.62 -42.46 21.82
C SER A 10 18.65 -41.36 21.49
N VAL A 11 18.41 -40.13 21.91
CA VAL A 11 19.41 -39.07 21.87
C VAL A 11 20.01 -38.89 23.25
N LYS A 12 21.32 -39.02 23.32
CA LYS A 12 22.14 -38.74 24.52
C LYS A 12 22.49 -37.22 24.57
N ASN A 13 22.15 -36.63 25.69
CA ASN A 13 22.68 -35.35 26.17
C ASN A 13 24.17 -35.45 26.50
N THR A 14 24.97 -34.49 26.10
CA THR A 14 26.25 -34.15 26.74
C THR A 14 26.34 -32.65 27.03
N LYS A 15 26.32 -32.39 28.31
CA LYS A 15 26.74 -31.11 28.91
C LYS A 15 28.25 -31.10 29.03
N THR A 16 28.90 -30.01 28.69
CA THR A 16 30.22 -29.67 29.23
C THR A 16 30.26 -28.22 29.74
N LYS A 17 30.68 -28.18 30.97
CA LYS A 17 30.91 -27.02 31.85
C LYS A 17 32.39 -26.65 31.80
N LYS A 18 32.71 -25.42 32.20
CA LYS A 18 33.96 -24.88 32.77
C LYS A 18 34.69 -23.86 31.90
N GLU A 19 35.34 -22.86 32.37
CA GLU A 19 35.52 -22.21 33.71
C GLU A 19 36.26 -20.86 33.53
N LYS A 20 36.10 -19.98 34.49
CA LYS A 20 36.77 -18.70 34.75
C LYS A 20 38.31 -18.74 34.64
N LYS A 21 38.92 -17.66 34.25
CA LYS A 21 40.02 -17.10 35.05
C LYS A 21 40.29 -15.61 34.75
N SER A 22 40.37 -14.84 35.81
CA SER A 22 40.79 -13.47 36.01
C SER A 22 42.31 -13.28 36.01
N ARG A 23 42.76 -12.06 35.72
CA ARG A 23 43.99 -11.33 36.24
C ARG A 23 44.24 -10.21 35.24
N GLY A 24 44.26 -8.95 35.53
CA GLY A 24 44.84 -8.19 36.61
C GLY A 24 46.27 -7.78 36.29
N VAL A 25 46.52 -6.59 35.74
CA VAL A 25 47.79 -5.89 35.91
C VAL A 25 47.53 -4.39 35.84
N GLU A 26 47.84 -3.71 36.94
CA GLU A 26 48.05 -2.27 37.02
C GLU A 26 49.40 -1.90 36.40
N GLU A 27 49.46 -0.78 35.69
CA GLU A 27 50.71 0.00 35.63
C GLU A 27 50.42 1.50 35.70
N ARG A 28 51.00 2.11 36.73
CA ARG A 28 51.14 3.57 36.94
C ARG A 28 52.27 4.09 36.07
N ILE A 29 52.03 5.20 35.40
CA ILE A 29 53.13 6.12 35.05
C ILE A 29 52.72 7.55 35.38
N ILE A 30 53.60 8.15 36.15
CA ILE A 30 53.70 9.52 36.69
C ILE A 30 54.16 10.48 35.59
N GLY A 31 53.59 11.66 35.51
CA GLY A 31 54.50 12.71 35.09
C GLY A 31 53.93 13.96 34.43
N ARG A 32 53.87 14.99 35.22
CA ARG A 32 54.15 16.40 34.92
C ARG A 32 53.06 17.27 34.30
N GLY A 33 52.62 18.17 35.11
CA GLY A 33 51.72 19.27 34.86
C GLY A 33 52.26 20.35 33.91
N PHE A 34 51.31 20.91 33.19
CA PHE A 34 51.43 22.24 32.60
C PHE A 34 50.20 23.05 32.95
N HIS A 35 50.35 24.04 33.83
CA HIS A 35 49.33 25.03 34.11
C HIS A 35 49.15 25.92 32.89
N ARG A 36 48.00 25.80 32.23
CA ARG A 36 47.50 26.83 31.32
C ARG A 36 46.18 27.38 31.87
N ARG A 37 46.28 28.61 32.40
CA ARG A 37 45.12 29.41 32.83
C ARG A 37 44.17 29.58 31.62
N ARG A 38 43.01 28.93 31.66
CA ARG A 38 41.88 29.25 30.79
C ARG A 38 41.11 30.42 31.41
N ARG A 39 41.08 31.54 30.70
CA ARG A 39 40.13 32.62 30.96
C ARG A 39 38.73 32.11 30.66
N LYS A 40 37.80 32.22 31.62
CA LYS A 40 36.37 31.96 31.41
C LYS A 40 35.83 33.06 30.49
N PRO A 41 35.06 32.72 29.42
CA PRO A 41 34.34 33.74 28.67
C PRO A 41 33.23 34.31 29.55
N SER A 42 33.05 35.63 29.45
CA SER A 42 32.03 36.37 30.22
C SER A 42 30.63 35.82 29.89
N GLY A 43 29.80 35.63 30.93
CA GLY A 43 28.49 35.02 30.85
C GLY A 43 27.48 35.68 29.90
N ASN A 44 27.75 36.87 29.41
CA ASN A 44 26.85 37.61 28.54
C ASN A 44 26.85 37.14 27.07
N ILE A 45 27.94 36.53 26.61
CA ILE A 45 28.00 35.99 25.22
C ILE A 45 27.27 34.67 25.11
N VAL A 46 27.27 33.84 26.15
CA VAL A 46 26.58 32.53 26.14
C VAL A 46 25.07 32.71 26.17
N VAL A 47 24.56 33.70 26.90
CA VAL A 47 23.13 34.01 26.96
C VAL A 47 22.60 34.52 25.60
N ALA A 48 23.40 35.38 24.91
CA ALA A 48 23.01 35.90 23.60
C ALA A 48 22.98 34.82 22.52
N LEU A 49 23.92 33.87 22.53
CA LEU A 49 23.94 32.76 21.57
C LEU A 49 22.81 31.76 21.85
N PHE A 50 22.47 31.48 23.09
CA PHE A 50 21.34 30.63 23.43
C PHE A 50 19.98 31.26 23.04
N SER A 51 19.81 32.55 23.26
CA SER A 51 18.60 33.27 22.83
C SER A 51 18.45 33.30 21.31
N PHE A 52 19.53 33.43 20.55
CA PHE A 52 19.48 33.42 19.10
C PHE A 52 19.12 32.04 18.54
N CYS A 53 19.66 30.98 19.09
CA CYS A 53 19.32 29.59 18.71
C CYS A 53 17.86 29.23 19.03
N VAL A 54 17.35 29.68 20.17
CA VAL A 54 15.95 29.42 20.56
C VAL A 54 14.98 30.22 19.68
N ILE A 55 15.30 31.47 19.37
CA ILE A 55 14.46 32.30 18.48
C ILE A 55 14.50 31.75 17.06
N HIS A 56 15.66 31.30 16.57
CA HIS A 56 15.73 30.67 15.22
C HIS A 56 14.96 29.36 15.16
N ALA A 57 15.06 28.51 16.19
CA ALA A 57 14.30 27.26 16.27
C ALA A 57 12.77 27.51 16.37
N LEU A 58 12.34 28.55 17.08
CA LEU A 58 10.95 28.94 17.17
C LEU A 58 10.41 29.54 15.84
N LEU A 59 11.25 30.28 15.10
CA LEU A 59 10.92 30.79 13.78
C LEU A 59 10.84 29.68 12.73
N GLU A 60 11.72 28.70 12.77
CA GLU A 60 11.65 27.53 11.90
C GLU A 60 10.43 26.63 12.25
N PHE A 61 10.13 26.46 13.54
CA PHE A 61 8.93 25.77 13.98
C PHE A 61 7.65 26.50 13.57
N ALA A 62 7.62 27.83 13.71
CA ALA A 62 6.50 28.65 13.24
C ALA A 62 6.37 28.63 11.72
N ARG A 63 7.46 28.60 10.94
CA ARG A 63 7.44 28.41 9.49
C ARG A 63 6.97 27.02 9.10
N SER A 64 7.32 26.00 9.87
CA SER A 64 6.85 24.62 9.64
C SER A 64 5.38 24.43 9.99
N CYS A 65 4.84 25.23 10.93
CA CYS A 65 3.41 25.21 11.28
C CYS A 65 2.52 26.12 10.40
N LEU A 66 3.14 27.05 9.65
CA LEU A 66 2.47 27.88 8.66
C LEU A 66 2.57 27.25 7.25
N HIS A 67 2.24 25.96 7.12
CA HIS A 67 1.82 25.51 5.81
C HIS A 67 0.52 26.24 5.46
N PRO A 68 0.43 26.82 4.27
CA PRO A 68 -0.83 27.37 3.82
C PRO A 68 -1.84 26.24 3.89
N THR A 69 -2.88 26.40 4.67
CA THR A 69 -4.12 25.67 4.50
C THR A 69 -4.46 25.81 3.03
N LEU A 70 -4.27 24.72 2.25
CA LEU A 70 -4.74 24.65 0.88
C LEU A 70 -6.25 24.91 0.96
N ALA A 71 -6.66 26.14 0.70
CA ALA A 71 -8.04 26.44 0.42
C ALA A 71 -8.34 25.69 -0.88
N PHE A 72 -9.05 24.57 -0.77
CA PHE A 72 -9.66 23.93 -1.91
C PHE A 72 -10.69 24.90 -2.47
N GLU A 73 -10.31 25.70 -3.46
CA GLU A 73 -11.28 26.32 -4.32
C GLU A 73 -12.00 25.19 -5.07
N ASN A 74 -13.29 25.04 -4.78
CA ASN A 74 -14.20 24.18 -5.52
C ASN A 74 -14.34 24.71 -6.96
N ASN A 75 -13.32 24.55 -7.77
CA ASN A 75 -13.46 24.70 -9.21
C ASN A 75 -14.25 23.50 -9.73
N ALA A 76 -15.48 23.76 -10.12
CA ALA A 76 -16.35 22.78 -10.75
C ALA A 76 -15.61 22.13 -11.94
N MET A 77 -15.10 20.92 -11.72
CA MET A 77 -14.53 20.10 -12.76
C MET A 77 -15.60 19.77 -13.80
N THR A 78 -15.37 20.12 -15.05
CA THR A 78 -16.07 19.52 -16.17
C THR A 78 -15.61 18.09 -16.29
N THR A 79 -16.27 17.20 -15.58
CA THR A 79 -15.98 15.77 -15.60
C THR A 79 -16.40 15.18 -16.93
N THR A 80 -15.44 14.88 -17.79
CA THR A 80 -15.64 13.82 -18.77
C THR A 80 -15.83 12.54 -17.98
N LYS A 81 -17.03 11.96 -18.07
CA LYS A 81 -17.42 10.78 -17.31
C LYS A 81 -16.47 9.62 -17.64
N SER A 82 -15.49 9.38 -16.78
CA SER A 82 -14.70 8.15 -16.80
C SER A 82 -15.61 6.96 -16.53
N PRO A 83 -15.45 5.82 -17.22
CA PRO A 83 -16.19 4.59 -16.90
C PRO A 83 -15.87 4.06 -15.48
N TYR A 84 -14.80 4.56 -14.85
CA TYR A 84 -14.39 4.23 -13.49
C TYR A 84 -14.80 5.31 -12.49
N HIS A 85 -15.95 5.95 -12.74
CA HIS A 85 -16.44 6.99 -11.86
C HIS A 85 -16.51 6.56 -10.42
N GLY A 86 -15.97 7.39 -9.62
CA GLY A 86 -16.53 7.53 -8.34
C GLY A 86 -15.75 7.09 -7.17
N VAL A 87 -14.51 7.19 -7.24
CA VAL A 87 -13.74 7.38 -6.02
C VAL A 87 -13.45 8.88 -5.87
N SER A 88 -14.36 9.67 -6.44
CA SER A 88 -14.39 11.12 -6.28
C SER A 88 -14.41 11.47 -4.81
N SER A 89 -13.68 12.49 -4.43
CA SER A 89 -13.76 13.15 -3.12
C SER A 89 -15.18 13.69 -2.80
N ASP A 90 -16.10 13.65 -3.75
CA ASP A 90 -17.49 14.03 -3.56
C ASP A 90 -18.28 12.88 -2.92
N ALA A 91 -18.10 12.73 -1.61
CA ALA A 91 -18.83 11.76 -0.79
C ALA A 91 -20.34 11.90 -0.93
N SER A 92 -20.85 13.06 -1.35
CA SER A 92 -22.29 13.32 -1.48
C SER A 92 -22.98 12.46 -2.52
N LYS A 93 -22.25 11.95 -3.52
CA LYS A 93 -22.81 11.09 -4.57
C LYS A 93 -23.07 9.65 -4.13
N TYR A 94 -22.50 9.23 -3.02
CA TYR A 94 -22.49 7.83 -2.59
C TYR A 94 -23.16 7.59 -1.24
N THR A 95 -23.52 8.65 -0.55
CA THR A 95 -24.22 8.53 0.73
C THR A 95 -25.62 8.02 0.46
N SER A 96 -25.98 6.90 1.05
CA SER A 96 -27.36 6.43 1.04
C SER A 96 -28.25 7.52 1.66
N LEU A 97 -29.29 7.92 0.96
CA LEU A 97 -30.26 8.91 1.46
C LEU A 97 -30.79 8.60 2.86
N LEU A 98 -30.75 7.33 3.27
CA LEU A 98 -31.18 6.88 4.60
C LEU A 98 -30.23 7.31 5.72
N PHE A 99 -28.96 7.62 5.41
CA PHE A 99 -27.92 7.86 6.39
C PHE A 99 -27.23 9.23 6.23
N GLU A 100 -27.62 9.98 5.23
CA GLU A 100 -26.95 11.23 4.80
C GLU A 100 -26.83 12.26 5.93
N ASN A 101 -27.72 12.24 6.90
CA ASN A 101 -27.78 13.20 8.00
C ASN A 101 -27.60 12.57 9.37
N VAL A 102 -27.06 11.36 9.47
CA VAL A 102 -26.81 10.69 10.76
C VAL A 102 -25.36 10.95 11.20
N PRO A 103 -25.12 11.86 12.15
CA PRO A 103 -23.76 12.13 12.62
C PRO A 103 -23.08 10.89 13.19
N GLY A 104 -21.82 10.65 12.80
CA GLY A 104 -21.04 9.52 13.28
C GLY A 104 -21.42 8.17 12.69
N PHE A 105 -22.33 8.12 11.71
CA PHE A 105 -22.63 6.88 11.00
C PHE A 105 -21.52 6.53 10.00
N THR A 106 -21.19 5.24 9.95
CA THR A 106 -20.38 4.67 8.87
C THR A 106 -20.77 3.22 8.62
N ARG A 107 -20.66 2.80 7.35
CA ARG A 107 -20.79 1.39 6.96
C ARG A 107 -19.50 0.59 7.22
N SER A 108 -18.39 1.28 7.53
CA SER A 108 -17.11 0.64 7.77
C SER A 108 -17.16 -0.37 8.90
N LYS A 109 -16.48 -1.49 8.70
CA LYS A 109 -16.30 -2.55 9.69
C LYS A 109 -14.83 -2.96 9.75
N LEU A 110 -14.29 -2.99 10.96
CA LEU A 110 -12.96 -3.54 11.23
C LEU A 110 -13.12 -4.77 12.12
N LYS A 111 -12.61 -5.90 11.66
CA LYS A 111 -12.59 -7.18 12.37
C LYS A 111 -11.15 -7.69 12.44
N PRO A 112 -10.84 -8.69 13.27
CA PRO A 112 -9.47 -9.19 13.42
C PRO A 112 -8.84 -9.75 12.14
N ASP A 113 -9.64 -10.19 11.18
CA ASP A 113 -9.22 -10.91 9.98
C ASP A 113 -9.67 -10.24 8.66
N TYR A 114 -10.53 -9.24 8.73
CA TYR A 114 -10.90 -8.45 7.55
C TYR A 114 -11.31 -7.02 7.91
N ALA A 115 -11.35 -6.16 6.91
CA ALA A 115 -11.89 -4.81 7.04
C ALA A 115 -12.71 -4.45 5.81
N MET A 116 -13.79 -3.71 6.00
CA MET A 116 -14.47 -2.97 4.97
C MET A 116 -14.40 -1.49 5.34
N ILE A 117 -13.75 -0.69 4.52
CA ILE A 117 -13.54 0.74 4.72
C ILE A 117 -14.38 1.48 3.68
N ALA A 118 -15.52 1.96 4.12
CA ALA A 118 -16.42 2.73 3.29
C ALA A 118 -15.78 4.09 2.95
N HIS A 119 -16.10 4.62 1.78
CA HIS A 119 -15.51 5.86 1.31
C HIS A 119 -15.79 7.05 2.24
N GLU A 120 -16.97 7.08 2.89
CA GLU A 120 -17.39 8.14 3.79
C GLU A 120 -16.59 8.20 5.10
N SER A 121 -15.85 7.15 5.47
CA SER A 121 -15.03 7.14 6.69
C SER A 121 -13.54 7.38 6.46
N ARG A 122 -13.13 7.73 5.24
CA ARG A 122 -11.72 8.00 4.95
C ARG A 122 -11.30 9.35 5.47
N VAL A 123 -10.12 9.39 6.06
CA VAL A 123 -9.47 10.63 6.48
C VAL A 123 -8.23 10.83 5.61
N TYR A 124 -8.25 11.89 4.82
CA TYR A 124 -7.14 12.27 3.96
C TYR A 124 -6.16 13.17 4.70
N GLY A 125 -4.87 12.90 4.55
CA GLY A 125 -3.78 13.70 5.11
C GLY A 125 -2.61 13.77 4.15
N GLY A 126 -1.62 14.61 4.45
CA GLY A 126 -0.39 14.70 3.65
C GLY A 126 0.38 13.39 3.68
N LEU A 127 0.85 12.92 2.53
CA LEU A 127 1.72 11.76 2.41
C LEU A 127 3.18 12.18 2.60
N PHE A 128 3.95 11.35 3.32
CA PHE A 128 5.35 11.65 3.59
C PHE A 128 6.17 11.78 2.31
N GLY A 129 6.83 12.93 2.15
CA GLY A 129 7.68 13.23 0.99
C GLY A 129 6.93 13.57 -0.30
N TRP A 130 5.60 13.45 -0.33
CA TRP A 130 4.81 13.83 -1.49
C TRP A 130 4.50 15.34 -1.47
N GLN A 131 4.30 15.91 -2.65
CA GLN A 131 3.96 17.33 -2.82
C GLN A 131 2.57 17.47 -3.45
N ASN A 132 1.80 18.45 -3.00
CA ASN A 132 0.45 18.76 -3.48
C ASN A 132 -0.44 17.51 -3.61
N THR A 133 -0.34 16.62 -2.64
CA THR A 133 -0.98 15.31 -2.66
C THR A 133 -1.48 14.94 -1.28
N LEU A 134 -2.70 14.46 -1.21
CA LEU A 134 -3.28 13.89 0.00
C LEU A 134 -3.47 12.38 -0.19
N GLY A 135 -3.45 11.65 0.88
CA GLY A 135 -3.73 10.21 0.86
C GLY A 135 -4.48 9.74 2.09
N ALA A 136 -5.24 8.67 1.92
CA ALA A 136 -5.86 7.93 3.00
C ALA A 136 -5.34 6.51 3.00
N TYR A 137 -4.63 6.12 4.04
CA TYR A 137 -4.23 4.73 4.26
C TYR A 137 -5.46 3.91 4.60
N VAL A 138 -5.87 3.02 3.72
CA VAL A 138 -7.08 2.19 3.88
C VAL A 138 -6.75 0.76 4.28
N VAL A 139 -5.55 0.28 3.96
CA VAL A 139 -4.98 -0.96 4.48
C VAL A 139 -3.51 -0.69 4.78
N SER A 140 -3.00 -1.14 5.91
CA SER A 140 -1.59 -0.96 6.27
C SER A 140 -1.01 -2.23 6.89
N PRO A 141 0.30 -2.49 6.73
CA PRO A 141 0.97 -3.55 7.44
C PRO A 141 0.74 -3.45 8.95
N GLY A 142 0.47 -4.57 9.58
CA GLY A 142 0.06 -4.61 10.99
C GLY A 142 -1.44 -4.50 11.22
N MET A 143 -2.23 -4.06 10.25
CA MET A 143 -3.68 -4.13 10.28
C MET A 143 -4.12 -5.54 9.83
N ASN A 144 -4.77 -6.29 10.72
CA ASN A 144 -5.33 -7.60 10.38
C ASN A 144 -4.32 -8.55 9.67
N LYS A 145 -3.06 -8.52 10.05
CA LYS A 145 -1.96 -9.29 9.43
C LYS A 145 -1.71 -8.94 7.95
N ALA A 146 -2.11 -7.78 7.49
CA ALA A 146 -1.83 -7.33 6.13
C ALA A 146 -0.32 -7.23 5.89
N THR A 147 0.12 -7.67 4.72
CA THR A 147 1.50 -7.47 4.23
C THR A 147 1.54 -6.46 3.08
N ILE A 148 0.41 -5.89 2.73
CA ILE A 148 0.25 -4.84 1.72
C ILE A 148 -0.13 -3.51 2.36
N LEU A 149 0.30 -2.44 1.73
CA LEU A 149 -0.19 -1.09 1.97
C LEU A 149 -1.13 -0.70 0.84
N MET A 150 -2.36 -0.30 1.15
CA MET A 150 -3.26 0.34 0.19
C MET A 150 -3.50 1.79 0.59
N THR A 151 -3.33 2.67 -0.36
CA THR A 151 -3.53 4.10 -0.18
C THR A 151 -4.47 4.62 -1.27
N MET A 152 -5.52 5.32 -0.87
CA MET A 152 -6.28 6.16 -1.77
C MET A 152 -5.55 7.49 -1.88
N VAL A 153 -5.19 7.90 -3.07
CA VAL A 153 -4.33 9.07 -3.34
C VAL A 153 -5.09 10.09 -4.15
N SER A 154 -5.07 11.33 -3.69
CA SER A 154 -5.64 12.49 -4.39
C SER A 154 -4.51 13.47 -4.68
N MET A 155 -4.13 13.59 -5.95
CA MET A 155 -3.09 14.48 -6.43
C MET A 155 -3.73 15.74 -7.02
N SER A 156 -3.41 16.89 -6.44
CA SER A 156 -3.78 18.21 -7.01
C SER A 156 -2.84 18.56 -8.17
N ALA A 157 -3.11 19.69 -8.83
CA ALA A 157 -2.20 20.25 -9.83
C ALA A 157 -0.78 20.39 -9.28
N ASN A 158 0.21 20.09 -10.10
CA ASN A 158 1.64 20.03 -9.71
C ASN A 158 1.92 19.07 -8.55
N GLY A 159 1.12 18.02 -8.41
CA GLY A 159 1.35 16.94 -7.46
C GLY A 159 2.57 16.09 -7.86
N LYS A 160 3.30 15.59 -6.87
CA LYS A 160 4.47 14.73 -7.07
C LYS A 160 4.56 13.66 -6.02
N SER A 161 4.89 12.45 -6.45
CA SER A 161 5.10 11.32 -5.56
C SER A 161 6.50 11.32 -4.94
N HIS A 162 6.62 10.62 -3.82
CA HIS A 162 7.90 10.15 -3.30
C HIS A 162 8.11 8.68 -3.68
N LEU A 163 9.36 8.21 -3.69
CA LEU A 163 9.67 6.79 -3.89
C LEU A 163 9.10 5.93 -2.74
N PRO A 164 8.74 4.68 -3.01
CA PRO A 164 8.39 3.72 -1.96
C PRO A 164 9.61 3.39 -1.08
N SER A 165 9.38 2.69 0.01
CA SER A 165 10.45 2.15 0.84
C SER A 165 11.38 1.25 0.01
N PRO A 166 12.71 1.29 0.23
CA PRO A 166 13.64 0.40 -0.48
C PRO A 166 13.20 -1.07 -0.37
N GLY A 167 13.23 -1.79 -1.49
CA GLY A 167 12.77 -3.18 -1.56
C GLY A 167 11.27 -3.36 -1.76
N ALA A 168 10.48 -2.30 -1.75
CA ALA A 168 9.06 -2.37 -2.05
C ALA A 168 8.79 -2.14 -3.55
N TRP A 169 7.85 -2.90 -4.09
CA TRP A 169 7.21 -2.61 -5.38
C TRP A 169 6.04 -1.66 -5.19
N ARG A 170 5.64 -0.97 -6.26
CA ARG A 170 4.47 -0.09 -6.29
C ARG A 170 3.59 -0.41 -7.49
N PHE A 171 2.31 -0.59 -7.26
CA PHE A 171 1.27 -0.62 -8.28
C PHE A 171 0.30 0.52 -8.06
N ALA A 172 -0.13 1.18 -9.12
CA ALA A 172 -1.21 2.16 -9.03
C ALA A 172 -2.17 2.02 -10.21
N PHE A 173 -3.44 2.30 -9.91
CA PHE A 173 -4.53 2.30 -10.87
C PHE A 173 -5.20 3.68 -10.83
N VAL A 174 -5.35 4.27 -12.01
CA VAL A 174 -5.98 5.59 -12.15
C VAL A 174 -7.48 5.43 -12.06
N LEU A 175 -8.08 6.10 -11.08
CA LEU A 175 -9.51 6.06 -10.81
C LEU A 175 -10.25 7.21 -11.50
N ASP A 176 -9.66 8.40 -11.50
CA ASP A 176 -10.20 9.61 -12.13
C ASP A 176 -9.09 10.60 -12.47
N GLY A 177 -9.36 11.52 -13.38
CA GLY A 177 -8.40 12.53 -13.81
C GLY A 177 -7.27 11.99 -14.67
N ALA A 178 -6.10 12.62 -14.58
CA ALA A 178 -4.91 12.18 -15.32
C ALA A 178 -3.63 12.48 -14.55
N CYS A 179 -2.68 11.55 -14.62
CA CYS A 179 -1.31 11.74 -14.15
C CYS A 179 -0.30 11.30 -15.20
N SER A 180 0.95 11.63 -14.96
CA SER A 180 2.08 11.20 -15.77
C SER A 180 3.07 10.46 -14.88
N ILE A 181 3.86 9.59 -15.48
CA ILE A 181 4.94 8.87 -14.79
C ILE A 181 6.25 9.07 -15.53
N ARG A 182 7.33 9.14 -14.77
CA ARG A 182 8.70 9.12 -15.26
C ARG A 182 9.46 8.07 -14.48
N TYR A 183 10.17 7.21 -15.15
CA TYR A 183 10.97 6.16 -14.50
C TYR A 183 12.27 5.90 -15.25
N LYS A 184 13.26 5.38 -14.54
CA LYS A 184 14.51 4.93 -15.12
C LYS A 184 14.33 3.52 -15.64
N ASP A 185 14.49 3.35 -16.94
CA ASP A 185 14.57 2.04 -17.59
C ASP A 185 16.00 1.53 -17.45
N GLU A 186 16.17 0.43 -16.71
CA GLU A 186 17.50 -0.14 -16.45
C GLU A 186 18.14 -0.74 -17.70
N ASP A 187 17.34 -1.36 -18.58
CA ASP A 187 17.85 -1.97 -19.82
C ASP A 187 18.34 -0.90 -20.79
N ALA A 188 17.59 0.18 -20.93
CA ALA A 188 17.95 1.30 -21.80
C ALA A 188 18.92 2.29 -21.11
N ASN A 189 19.11 2.20 -19.81
CA ASN A 189 19.82 3.19 -18.98
C ASN A 189 19.37 4.63 -19.26
N ALA A 190 18.10 4.83 -19.47
CA ALA A 190 17.48 6.11 -19.82
C ALA A 190 16.18 6.33 -19.07
N TYR A 191 15.77 7.60 -18.94
CA TYR A 191 14.46 7.92 -18.41
C TYR A 191 13.40 7.79 -19.48
N VAL A 192 12.32 7.08 -19.14
CA VAL A 192 11.10 6.96 -19.94
C VAL A 192 10.01 7.78 -19.27
N THR A 193 9.27 8.54 -20.05
CA THR A 193 8.10 9.28 -19.62
C THR A 193 6.85 8.76 -20.32
N LYS A 194 5.78 8.58 -19.57
CA LYS A 194 4.43 8.31 -20.07
C LYS A 194 3.51 9.40 -19.53
N GLU A 195 2.95 10.16 -20.44
CA GLU A 195 2.13 11.32 -20.10
C GLU A 195 0.64 11.01 -20.23
N GLY A 196 -0.16 11.65 -19.36
CA GLY A 196 -1.60 11.70 -19.48
C GLY A 196 -2.31 10.37 -19.26
N LEU A 197 -1.78 9.51 -18.37
CA LEU A 197 -2.44 8.27 -17.96
C LEU A 197 -3.77 8.60 -17.27
N ARG A 198 -4.85 7.97 -17.73
CA ARG A 198 -6.23 8.26 -17.35
C ARG A 198 -6.91 7.10 -16.65
N ALA A 199 -8.13 7.33 -16.19
CA ALA A 199 -8.94 6.32 -15.54
C ALA A 199 -9.03 5.01 -16.34
N GLY A 200 -8.75 3.89 -15.65
CA GLY A 200 -8.65 2.57 -16.24
C GLY A 200 -7.25 2.17 -16.68
N GLU A 201 -6.32 3.11 -16.71
CA GLU A 201 -4.90 2.82 -16.91
C GLU A 201 -4.23 2.53 -15.57
N TYR A 202 -3.16 1.76 -15.63
CA TYR A 202 -2.41 1.33 -14.45
C TYR A 202 -0.93 1.23 -14.76
N PHE A 203 -0.13 1.23 -13.71
CA PHE A 203 1.31 1.01 -13.83
C PHE A 203 1.84 0.25 -12.62
N TYR A 204 2.94 -0.48 -12.86
CA TYR A 204 3.67 -1.25 -11.88
C TYR A 204 5.15 -0.91 -11.96
N PHE A 205 5.74 -0.60 -10.82
CA PHE A 205 7.18 -0.42 -10.66
C PHE A 205 7.73 -1.53 -9.77
N PRO A 206 8.65 -2.35 -10.27
CA PRO A 206 9.42 -3.28 -9.44
C PRO A 206 10.15 -2.57 -8.30
N MET A 207 10.59 -3.34 -7.32
CA MET A 207 11.42 -2.80 -6.24
C MET A 207 12.64 -2.06 -6.79
N ASN A 208 13.01 -0.98 -6.11
CA ASN A 208 14.21 -0.17 -6.38
C ASN A 208 14.24 0.56 -7.74
N VAL A 209 13.20 0.50 -8.55
CA VAL A 209 13.10 1.31 -9.75
C VAL A 209 12.90 2.77 -9.37
N GLU A 210 13.81 3.63 -9.83
CA GLU A 210 13.66 5.08 -9.68
C GLU A 210 12.50 5.59 -10.52
N HIS A 211 11.51 6.22 -9.90
CA HIS A 211 10.32 6.70 -10.59
C HIS A 211 9.65 7.88 -9.88
N GLU A 212 8.87 8.63 -10.62
CA GLU A 212 8.01 9.71 -10.14
C GLU A 212 6.62 9.60 -10.79
N ILE A 213 5.58 9.77 -9.99
CA ILE A 213 4.21 9.98 -10.45
C ILE A 213 3.92 11.46 -10.25
N TYR A 214 3.39 12.14 -11.26
CA TYR A 214 3.16 13.57 -11.17
C TYR A 214 1.95 14.02 -11.97
N THR A 215 1.41 15.17 -11.60
CA THR A 215 0.38 15.91 -12.35
C THR A 215 0.98 17.22 -12.84
N ASP A 216 0.49 17.72 -13.95
CA ASP A 216 0.81 19.08 -14.42
C ASP A 216 -0.07 20.15 -13.76
N GLU A 217 0.06 21.39 -14.21
CA GLU A 217 -0.71 22.54 -13.67
C GLU A 217 -2.22 22.47 -13.95
N LYS A 218 -2.66 21.63 -14.90
CA LYS A 218 -4.05 21.56 -15.37
C LYS A 218 -4.77 20.32 -14.89
N ASN A 219 -4.02 19.29 -14.52
CA ASN A 219 -4.56 17.98 -14.20
C ASN A 219 -4.59 17.73 -12.69
N GLN A 220 -5.60 16.99 -12.28
CA GLN A 220 -5.71 16.34 -10.98
C GLN A 220 -5.85 14.84 -11.22
N CYS A 221 -5.51 14.03 -10.25
CA CYS A 221 -5.57 12.59 -10.41
C CYS A 221 -5.95 11.88 -9.11
N GLU A 222 -6.91 10.97 -9.19
CA GLU A 222 -7.26 10.05 -8.12
C GLU A 222 -6.70 8.68 -8.44
N LEU A 223 -5.98 8.08 -7.49
CA LEU A 223 -5.36 6.78 -7.63
C LEU A 223 -5.77 5.86 -6.47
N VAL A 224 -5.84 4.57 -6.74
CA VAL A 224 -5.59 3.57 -5.70
C VAL A 224 -4.19 3.02 -5.90
N MET A 225 -3.40 3.06 -4.83
CA MET A 225 -2.00 2.64 -4.84
C MET A 225 -1.81 1.46 -3.89
N TYR A 226 -1.03 0.49 -4.33
CA TYR A 226 -0.63 -0.68 -3.56
C TYR A 226 0.89 -0.74 -3.50
N GLU A 227 1.41 -1.04 -2.33
CA GLU A 227 2.83 -1.24 -2.09
C GLU A 227 3.04 -2.44 -1.17
N ALA A 228 4.07 -3.22 -1.44
CA ALA A 228 4.55 -4.23 -0.50
C ALA A 228 6.02 -4.54 -0.77
N PHE A 229 6.68 -5.12 0.22
CA PHE A 229 8.04 -5.61 0.02
C PHE A 229 8.04 -6.81 -0.93
N THR A 230 8.96 -6.79 -1.89
CA THR A 230 9.18 -7.91 -2.79
C THR A 230 9.60 -9.14 -1.99
N LYS A 231 8.98 -10.28 -2.28
CA LYS A 231 9.31 -11.55 -1.63
C LYS A 231 10.47 -12.23 -2.34
N PRO A 232 11.30 -12.99 -1.61
CA PRO A 232 12.33 -13.83 -2.22
C PRO A 232 11.76 -14.81 -3.25
N LYS A 233 12.57 -15.22 -4.22
CA LYS A 233 12.19 -16.22 -5.24
C LYS A 233 11.66 -17.49 -4.59
N LEU A 234 10.60 -18.05 -5.15
CA LEU A 234 9.92 -19.24 -4.65
C LEU A 234 10.89 -20.43 -4.49
N ASN A 235 11.78 -20.66 -5.46
CA ASN A 235 12.77 -21.74 -5.47
C ASN A 235 14.22 -21.24 -5.26
N GLY A 236 14.38 -19.97 -4.84
CA GLY A 236 15.69 -19.36 -4.60
C GLY A 236 16.16 -19.49 -3.15
N LYS A 237 17.31 -18.88 -2.88
CA LYS A 237 17.75 -18.67 -1.50
C LYS A 237 16.84 -17.65 -0.80
N PRO A 238 16.80 -17.61 0.54
CA PRO A 238 15.94 -16.68 1.27
C PRO A 238 16.18 -15.20 0.95
N ASP A 239 17.37 -14.85 0.49
CA ASP A 239 17.82 -13.51 0.10
C ASP A 239 17.87 -13.29 -1.43
N GLU A 240 17.43 -14.26 -2.22
CA GLU A 240 17.42 -14.16 -3.68
C GLU A 240 16.07 -13.62 -4.18
N PHE A 241 16.08 -12.37 -4.65
CA PHE A 241 14.89 -11.69 -5.18
C PHE A 241 14.72 -11.90 -6.69
N PRO A 242 13.49 -11.78 -7.21
CA PRO A 242 13.24 -11.79 -8.65
C PRO A 242 13.99 -10.65 -9.36
N THR A 243 14.64 -10.96 -10.47
CA THR A 243 15.39 -10.00 -11.29
C THR A 243 14.77 -9.72 -12.67
N GLY A 244 13.76 -10.50 -13.05
CA GLY A 244 13.11 -10.40 -14.36
C GLY A 244 11.91 -9.47 -14.43
N GLN A 245 11.57 -8.81 -13.32
CA GLN A 245 10.44 -7.88 -13.29
C GLN A 245 10.74 -6.64 -14.13
N LYS A 246 9.74 -6.20 -14.90
CA LYS A 246 9.79 -4.99 -15.72
C LYS A 246 8.77 -3.98 -15.22
N VAL A 247 9.01 -2.70 -15.51
CA VAL A 247 7.97 -1.68 -15.41
C VAL A 247 6.85 -2.02 -16.39
N ILE A 248 5.62 -1.99 -15.90
CA ILE A 248 4.43 -2.26 -16.70
C ILE A 248 3.56 -1.02 -16.70
N VAL A 249 3.12 -0.62 -17.87
CA VAL A 249 2.10 0.40 -18.07
C VAL A 249 1.05 -0.21 -18.99
N GLY A 250 -0.21 -0.18 -18.57
CA GLY A 250 -1.26 -0.81 -19.33
C GLY A 250 -2.61 -0.11 -19.17
N GLU A 251 -3.53 -0.52 -20.01
CA GLU A 251 -4.92 -0.08 -20.01
C GLU A 251 -5.84 -1.30 -19.84
N THR A 252 -6.73 -1.23 -18.88
CA THR A 252 -7.60 -2.38 -18.53
C THR A 252 -8.48 -2.81 -19.69
N ASP A 253 -9.06 -1.87 -20.42
CA ASP A 253 -10.03 -2.22 -21.47
C ASP A 253 -9.37 -2.82 -22.72
N SER A 254 -8.08 -2.60 -22.92
CA SER A 254 -7.30 -3.24 -23.98
C SER A 254 -6.97 -4.72 -23.71
N LEU A 255 -7.08 -5.16 -22.45
CA LEU A 255 -6.77 -6.53 -22.08
C LEU A 255 -7.93 -7.49 -22.42
N PRO A 256 -7.60 -8.74 -22.80
CA PRO A 256 -8.63 -9.75 -23.05
C PRO A 256 -9.35 -10.14 -21.78
N ASN A 257 -10.64 -10.45 -21.90
CA ASN A 257 -11.35 -11.14 -20.84
C ASN A 257 -10.85 -12.58 -20.75
N ILE A 258 -10.63 -13.04 -19.53
CA ILE A 258 -10.28 -14.42 -19.22
C ILE A 258 -11.53 -15.09 -18.65
N GLU A 259 -11.95 -16.17 -19.27
CA GLU A 259 -13.02 -17.01 -18.75
C GLU A 259 -12.45 -17.88 -17.62
N THR A 260 -13.15 -17.92 -16.50
CA THR A 260 -12.79 -18.77 -15.37
C THR A 260 -13.71 -19.99 -15.39
N PRO A 261 -13.19 -21.22 -15.55
CA PRO A 261 -14.01 -22.42 -15.60
C PRO A 261 -14.95 -22.52 -14.40
N GLY A 262 -16.24 -22.72 -14.67
CA GLY A 262 -17.26 -22.82 -13.63
C GLY A 262 -17.78 -21.49 -13.09
N GLU A 263 -17.26 -20.36 -13.54
CA GLU A 263 -17.70 -19.01 -13.18
C GLU A 263 -18.36 -18.32 -14.36
N ILE A 264 -19.23 -17.36 -14.07
CA ILE A 264 -19.96 -16.59 -15.11
C ILE A 264 -19.43 -15.16 -15.24
N PHE A 265 -18.69 -14.66 -14.23
CA PHE A 265 -18.07 -13.34 -14.29
C PHE A 265 -16.87 -13.33 -15.25
N ARG A 266 -16.50 -12.15 -15.69
CA ARG A 266 -15.31 -11.91 -16.50
C ARG A 266 -14.19 -11.37 -15.65
N LEU A 267 -12.97 -11.70 -16.04
CA LEU A 267 -11.81 -11.19 -15.35
C LEU A 267 -10.72 -10.76 -16.33
N LYS A 268 -9.95 -9.75 -15.93
CA LYS A 268 -8.74 -9.31 -16.62
C LYS A 268 -7.58 -9.34 -15.64
N LYS A 269 -6.42 -9.83 -16.07
CA LYS A 269 -5.21 -9.87 -15.27
C LYS A 269 -4.26 -8.79 -15.75
N LEU A 270 -3.83 -7.94 -14.84
CA LEU A 270 -3.13 -6.71 -15.19
C LEU A 270 -1.61 -6.89 -15.25
N LEU A 271 -1.07 -7.90 -14.57
CA LEU A 271 0.37 -8.20 -14.62
C LEU A 271 0.63 -9.56 -15.27
N PRO A 272 1.87 -9.81 -15.76
CA PRO A 272 2.24 -11.12 -16.28
C PRO A 272 2.07 -12.22 -15.23
N GLN A 273 1.73 -13.43 -15.70
CA GLN A 273 1.59 -14.62 -14.85
C GLN A 273 2.86 -15.46 -14.91
N THR A 274 3.95 -14.89 -14.45
CA THR A 274 5.26 -15.56 -14.39
C THR A 274 5.76 -15.56 -12.95
N LEU A 275 6.72 -16.42 -12.64
CA LEU A 275 7.26 -16.57 -11.28
C LEU A 275 8.04 -15.34 -10.77
N GLU A 276 8.35 -14.39 -11.64
CA GLU A 276 9.00 -13.14 -11.28
C GLU A 276 8.07 -12.22 -10.49
N TYR A 277 6.74 -12.32 -10.69
CA TYR A 277 5.75 -11.48 -10.03
C TYR A 277 5.07 -12.26 -8.91
N ASP A 278 5.24 -11.83 -7.67
CA ASP A 278 4.64 -12.43 -6.48
C ASP A 278 3.23 -11.90 -6.16
N VAL A 279 2.74 -10.99 -6.99
CA VAL A 279 1.40 -10.40 -6.93
C VAL A 279 0.82 -10.29 -8.34
N ASN A 280 -0.49 -10.38 -8.46
CA ASN A 280 -1.23 -9.95 -9.64
C ASN A 280 -2.40 -9.06 -9.21
N PHE A 281 -2.88 -8.27 -10.15
CA PHE A 281 -4.07 -7.45 -9.98
C PHE A 281 -5.11 -7.91 -11.00
N HIS A 282 -6.32 -8.14 -10.52
CA HIS A 282 -7.42 -8.55 -11.38
C HIS A 282 -8.51 -7.48 -11.36
N VAL A 283 -9.07 -7.20 -12.53
CA VAL A 283 -10.36 -6.52 -12.60
C VAL A 283 -11.42 -7.61 -12.81
N MET A 284 -12.28 -7.74 -11.80
CA MET A 284 -13.42 -8.63 -11.81
C MET A 284 -14.65 -7.86 -12.28
N ASP A 285 -15.44 -8.45 -13.17
CA ASP A 285 -16.52 -7.79 -13.89
C ASP A 285 -17.78 -8.67 -13.87
N PHE A 286 -18.83 -8.19 -13.22
CA PHE A 286 -20.07 -8.90 -12.97
C PHE A 286 -21.24 -8.17 -13.61
N ALA A 287 -22.04 -8.86 -14.40
CA ALA A 287 -23.34 -8.38 -14.82
C ALA A 287 -24.33 -8.35 -13.62
N PRO A 288 -25.42 -7.58 -13.70
CA PRO A 288 -26.43 -7.57 -12.65
C PRO A 288 -26.95 -8.97 -12.33
N GLY A 289 -26.90 -9.34 -11.04
CA GLY A 289 -27.32 -10.66 -10.55
C GLY A 289 -26.25 -11.75 -10.60
N GLU A 290 -25.10 -11.51 -11.22
CA GLU A 290 -23.99 -12.47 -11.19
C GLU A 290 -23.32 -12.52 -9.82
N THR A 291 -22.83 -13.70 -9.48
CA THR A 291 -22.21 -13.97 -8.17
C THR A 291 -20.98 -14.85 -8.37
N LEU A 292 -20.12 -14.90 -7.37
CA LEU A 292 -19.18 -16.02 -7.22
C LEU A 292 -19.99 -17.31 -7.01
N ASN A 293 -19.71 -18.37 -7.74
CA ASN A 293 -20.44 -19.63 -7.65
C ASN A 293 -20.27 -20.33 -6.30
N VAL A 294 -19.13 -20.12 -5.65
CA VAL A 294 -18.78 -20.74 -4.38
C VAL A 294 -18.33 -19.70 -3.37
N LYS A 295 -18.45 -20.03 -2.09
CA LYS A 295 -17.73 -19.33 -1.05
C LYS A 295 -16.27 -19.75 -1.11
N GLU A 296 -15.42 -18.85 -1.54
CA GLU A 296 -14.00 -19.11 -1.64
C GLU A 296 -13.35 -19.12 -0.25
N LEU A 297 -12.40 -20.02 -0.07
CA LEU A 297 -11.53 -20.12 1.10
C LEU A 297 -10.14 -20.51 0.63
N HIS A 298 -9.16 -19.64 0.78
CA HIS A 298 -7.80 -19.88 0.31
C HIS A 298 -6.76 -19.09 1.12
N HIS A 299 -5.49 -19.48 0.94
CA HIS A 299 -4.36 -18.88 1.65
C HIS A 299 -4.07 -17.40 1.28
N PRO A 300 -4.17 -16.95 0.02
CA PRO A 300 -3.81 -15.57 -0.32
C PRO A 300 -4.66 -14.51 0.38
N GLN A 301 -4.01 -13.43 0.82
CA GLN A 301 -4.70 -12.23 1.25
C GLN A 301 -5.19 -11.42 0.04
N HIS A 302 -6.14 -10.54 0.26
CA HIS A 302 -6.61 -9.61 -0.76
C HIS A 302 -6.82 -8.21 -0.21
N GLY A 303 -6.51 -7.23 -1.06
CA GLY A 303 -6.99 -5.87 -0.95
C GLY A 303 -7.76 -5.51 -2.21
N LEU A 304 -8.99 -5.03 -2.09
CA LEU A 304 -9.79 -4.65 -3.24
C LEU A 304 -10.47 -3.30 -3.08
N VAL A 305 -10.79 -2.68 -4.20
CA VAL A 305 -11.62 -1.48 -4.28
C VAL A 305 -12.74 -1.71 -5.29
N ILE A 306 -13.97 -1.33 -4.92
CA ILE A 306 -15.11 -1.35 -5.84
C ILE A 306 -14.95 -0.18 -6.80
N LEU A 307 -14.74 -0.48 -8.09
CA LEU A 307 -14.54 0.52 -9.14
C LEU A 307 -15.86 1.06 -9.68
N GLU A 308 -16.89 0.22 -9.73
CA GLU A 308 -18.18 0.53 -10.35
C GLU A 308 -19.30 -0.32 -9.74
N GLY A 309 -20.48 0.25 -9.62
CA GLY A 309 -21.68 -0.46 -9.20
C GLY A 309 -21.75 -0.73 -7.69
N GLN A 310 -22.54 -1.74 -7.35
CA GLN A 310 -22.84 -2.10 -5.96
C GLN A 310 -23.18 -3.58 -5.83
N GLY A 311 -23.02 -4.12 -4.61
CA GLY A 311 -23.31 -5.51 -4.34
C GLY A 311 -23.35 -5.84 -2.87
N ILE A 312 -23.36 -7.14 -2.58
CA ILE A 312 -23.17 -7.68 -1.23
C ILE A 312 -21.85 -8.44 -1.23
N TYR A 313 -20.96 -8.04 -0.34
CA TYR A 313 -19.76 -8.82 -0.04
C TYR A 313 -19.97 -9.58 1.26
N ARG A 314 -19.75 -10.89 1.24
CA ARG A 314 -19.74 -11.71 2.44
C ARG A 314 -18.31 -12.03 2.82
N LEU A 315 -17.96 -11.73 4.08
CA LEU A 315 -16.68 -12.13 4.69
C LEU A 315 -16.99 -12.87 5.99
N ASN A 316 -16.54 -14.12 6.08
CA ASN A 316 -16.95 -15.04 7.12
C ASN A 316 -18.51 -15.12 7.19
N ASP A 317 -19.09 -14.72 8.29
CA ASP A 317 -20.55 -14.70 8.48
C ASP A 317 -21.19 -13.31 8.33
N ASP A 318 -20.40 -12.28 8.09
CA ASP A 318 -20.91 -10.93 7.88
C ASP A 318 -21.25 -10.66 6.41
N PHE A 319 -22.45 -10.19 6.17
CA PHE A 319 -22.91 -9.68 4.87
C PHE A 319 -22.84 -8.14 4.91
N MET A 320 -22.15 -7.57 3.95
CA MET A 320 -21.90 -6.14 3.89
C MET A 320 -22.36 -5.58 2.54
N PRO A 321 -23.33 -4.66 2.54
CA PRO A 321 -23.60 -3.86 1.35
C PRO A 321 -22.36 -3.06 0.99
N VAL A 322 -21.93 -3.17 -0.26
CA VAL A 322 -20.76 -2.45 -0.79
C VAL A 322 -21.14 -1.72 -2.05
N GLN A 323 -20.47 -0.61 -2.28
CA GLN A 323 -20.69 0.22 -3.46
C GLN A 323 -19.36 0.80 -3.95
N GLN A 324 -19.42 1.41 -5.10
CA GLN A 324 -18.31 2.11 -5.71
C GLN A 324 -17.55 2.96 -4.68
N GLY A 325 -16.23 2.83 -4.68
CA GLY A 325 -15.35 3.52 -3.76
C GLY A 325 -15.06 2.76 -2.46
N ASP A 326 -15.84 1.77 -2.07
CA ASP A 326 -15.55 1.00 -0.86
C ASP A 326 -14.32 0.13 -1.06
N VAL A 327 -13.53 0.00 -0.01
CA VAL A 327 -12.32 -0.83 0.05
C VAL A 327 -12.54 -2.00 0.97
N ILE A 328 -12.08 -3.16 0.57
CA ILE A 328 -12.12 -4.37 1.41
C ILE A 328 -10.70 -4.93 1.51
N TYR A 329 -10.33 -5.31 2.71
CA TYR A 329 -9.17 -6.15 2.97
C TYR A 329 -9.62 -7.46 3.61
N MET A 330 -9.03 -8.57 3.20
CA MET A 330 -9.21 -9.88 3.81
C MET A 330 -7.89 -10.60 3.97
N SER A 331 -7.67 -11.08 5.18
CA SER A 331 -6.50 -11.88 5.56
C SER A 331 -6.55 -13.28 4.91
N PRO A 332 -5.44 -14.03 4.91
CA PRO A 332 -5.46 -15.44 4.59
C PRO A 332 -6.56 -16.22 5.32
N TRP A 333 -7.22 -17.13 4.61
CA TRP A 333 -8.25 -18.04 5.13
C TRP A 333 -9.59 -17.37 5.53
N VAL A 334 -9.81 -16.12 5.18
CA VAL A 334 -11.14 -15.51 5.31
C VAL A 334 -12.06 -16.08 4.25
N THR A 335 -13.18 -16.64 4.67
CA THR A 335 -14.21 -17.11 3.74
C THR A 335 -14.85 -15.92 3.05
N GLN A 336 -14.88 -15.92 1.72
CA GLN A 336 -15.39 -14.81 0.92
C GLN A 336 -16.40 -15.23 -0.13
N TRP A 337 -17.32 -14.33 -0.42
CA TRP A 337 -18.31 -14.45 -1.49
C TRP A 337 -18.80 -13.07 -1.89
N TYR A 338 -19.11 -12.90 -3.17
CA TYR A 338 -19.64 -11.67 -3.71
C TYR A 338 -20.84 -11.91 -4.59
N GLY A 339 -21.83 -11.01 -4.53
CA GLY A 339 -22.99 -10.95 -5.44
C GLY A 339 -23.22 -9.53 -5.92
N ALA A 340 -23.27 -9.35 -7.23
CA ALA A 340 -23.57 -8.09 -7.89
C ALA A 340 -25.08 -7.81 -7.80
N LEU A 341 -25.45 -6.93 -6.87
CA LEU A 341 -26.82 -6.52 -6.64
C LEU A 341 -27.01 -5.10 -7.14
N GLY A 342 -27.92 -4.90 -8.01
CA GLY A 342 -28.19 -3.60 -8.59
C GLY A 342 -28.60 -3.70 -10.04
N LYS A 343 -28.87 -2.56 -10.65
CA LYS A 343 -29.32 -2.49 -12.05
C LYS A 343 -28.18 -2.42 -13.06
N ASN A 344 -26.99 -2.05 -12.56
CA ASN A 344 -25.82 -1.84 -13.39
C ASN A 344 -24.76 -2.90 -13.11
N ARG A 345 -23.84 -3.06 -14.04
CA ARG A 345 -22.63 -3.86 -13.91
C ARG A 345 -21.83 -3.44 -12.68
N THR A 346 -21.15 -4.39 -12.05
CA THR A 346 -20.20 -4.12 -10.98
C THR A 346 -18.81 -4.54 -11.40
N ARG A 347 -17.83 -3.71 -11.09
CA ARG A 347 -16.41 -4.01 -11.25
C ARG A 347 -15.67 -3.76 -9.94
N TYR A 348 -14.68 -4.58 -9.64
CA TYR A 348 -13.71 -4.28 -8.62
C TYR A 348 -12.29 -4.66 -9.04
N LEU A 349 -11.32 -3.86 -8.56
CA LEU A 349 -9.90 -4.17 -8.66
C LEU A 349 -9.50 -4.92 -7.40
N ILE A 350 -8.84 -6.05 -7.55
CA ILE A 350 -8.37 -6.89 -6.43
C ILE A 350 -6.91 -7.27 -6.59
N SER A 351 -6.12 -7.12 -5.52
CA SER A 351 -4.79 -7.70 -5.44
C SER A 351 -4.86 -9.18 -5.09
N LYS A 352 -4.07 -10.00 -5.76
CA LYS A 352 -3.94 -11.43 -5.49
C LYS A 352 -2.48 -11.79 -5.32
N ASP A 353 -2.14 -12.35 -4.17
CA ASP A 353 -0.84 -12.98 -3.98
C ASP A 353 -0.74 -14.18 -4.93
N THR A 354 0.34 -14.26 -5.68
CA THR A 354 0.61 -15.33 -6.63
C THR A 354 1.95 -15.96 -6.32
N PHE A 355 2.08 -17.25 -6.67
CA PHE A 355 3.35 -17.99 -6.50
C PHE A 355 3.91 -17.92 -5.08
N ARG A 356 3.03 -17.86 -4.08
CA ARG A 356 3.41 -17.87 -2.66
C ARG A 356 3.57 -19.28 -2.16
N ASP A 357 4.64 -19.48 -1.39
CA ASP A 357 4.87 -20.73 -0.64
C ASP A 357 4.43 -20.49 0.81
N PRO A 358 3.33 -21.13 1.27
CA PRO A 358 2.84 -20.94 2.65
C PRO A 358 3.87 -21.28 3.72
N LEU A 359 4.82 -22.17 3.44
CA LEU A 359 5.89 -22.51 4.38
C LEU A 359 6.92 -21.40 4.53
N ARG A 360 7.12 -20.59 3.48
CA ARG A 360 8.02 -19.43 3.52
C ARG A 360 7.33 -18.19 4.08
N ASP A 361 6.04 -18.02 3.78
CA ASP A 361 5.25 -16.89 4.28
C ASP A 361 4.95 -16.97 5.79
N SER A 362 5.08 -18.16 6.40
CA SER A 362 4.86 -18.37 7.83
C SER A 362 6.06 -18.01 8.73
N ASN A 363 7.22 -17.72 8.15
CA ASN A 363 8.37 -17.21 8.89
C ASN A 363 8.40 -15.66 8.78
N PRO A 364 8.14 -14.97 9.90
CA PRO A 364 8.17 -13.50 9.96
C PRO A 364 9.59 -12.95 9.79
#